data_ae4c8f1532063a7f5567ceb9db8faa75
#
_entry.id   ae4c8f1532063a7f5567ceb9db8faa75
#
_cell.length_a   1.000
_cell.length_b   1.000
_cell.length_c   1.000
_cell.angle_alpha   90.00
_cell.angle_beta   90.00
_cell.angle_gamma   90.00
#
_symmetry.space_group_name_H-M   'P 1'
#
loop_
_entity.id
_entity.type
_entity.pdbx_description
1 polymer ?
#
loop_
_entity_poly.entity_id
_entity_poly.type
_entity_poly.pdbx_seq_one_letter_code
_entity_poly.pdbx_strand_id
1 'polypeptide(L)'
;MIVRQFISWIRTAPAGERAEATRALARAWLISDLSEEDRIAAEGALLMQLDDPSPLVRQAMAEVFARSAEAPAAIGQALSLDQPSVALPVLEHSPLLIDAYLVDDDGWFVYQART
;
A
#
# COMPACT_ATOMS: atom_id res chain seq x y z
N MET A 1 -13.32 -11.07 -14.58
CA MET A 1 -12.67 -11.00 -13.30
C MET A 1 -12.52 -9.57 -12.84
N ILE A 2 -12.66 -9.37 -11.57
CA ILE A 2 -12.72 -8.02 -11.03
C ILE A 2 -11.45 -7.21 -11.26
N VAL A 3 -10.29 -7.84 -11.24
CA VAL A 3 -9.04 -7.13 -11.43
C VAL A 3 -8.93 -6.58 -12.84
N ARG A 4 -9.38 -7.34 -13.82
CA ARG A 4 -9.36 -6.86 -15.20
C ARG A 4 -10.28 -5.66 -15.36
N GLN A 5 -11.46 -5.70 -14.73
CA GLN A 5 -12.40 -4.59 -14.77
C GLN A 5 -11.79 -3.37 -14.08
N PHE A 6 -11.11 -3.59 -12.97
CA PHE A 6 -10.42 -2.53 -12.24
C PHE A 6 -9.41 -1.82 -13.14
N ILE A 7 -8.54 -2.59 -13.78
CA ILE A 7 -7.49 -2.01 -14.61
C ILE A 7 -8.08 -1.22 -15.77
N SER A 8 -9.13 -1.73 -16.36
CA SER A 8 -9.78 -1.06 -17.48
C SER A 8 -10.41 0.26 -17.06
N TRP A 9 -11.09 0.26 -15.91
CA TRP A 9 -11.81 1.42 -15.43
C TRP A 9 -10.89 2.48 -14.83
N ILE A 10 -9.81 2.06 -14.17
CA ILE A 10 -8.98 2.97 -13.41
C ILE A 10 -8.33 4.05 -14.27
N ARG A 11 -8.17 3.77 -15.54
CA ARG A 11 -7.50 4.71 -16.42
C ARG A 11 -8.25 6.01 -16.63
N THR A 12 -9.58 5.97 -16.51
CA THR A 12 -10.39 7.14 -16.80
C THR A 12 -11.11 7.68 -15.59
N ALA A 13 -11.03 7.01 -14.46
CA ALA A 13 -11.76 7.44 -13.28
C ALA A 13 -11.09 8.63 -12.62
N PRO A 14 -11.86 9.52 -11.98
CA PRO A 14 -11.27 10.60 -11.20
C PRO A 14 -10.44 10.06 -10.03
N ALA A 15 -9.51 10.88 -9.54
CA ALA A 15 -8.58 10.45 -8.49
C ALA A 15 -9.28 9.93 -7.24
N GLY A 16 -10.36 10.58 -6.80
CA GLY A 16 -11.07 10.10 -5.61
C GLY A 16 -11.69 8.74 -5.82
N GLU A 17 -12.22 8.49 -7.01
CA GLU A 17 -12.79 7.18 -7.31
C GLU A 17 -11.68 6.13 -7.49
N ARG A 18 -10.56 6.53 -8.06
CA ARG A 18 -9.42 5.62 -8.17
C ARG A 18 -8.92 5.22 -6.79
N ALA A 19 -8.90 6.18 -5.86
CA ALA A 19 -8.49 5.90 -4.49
C ALA A 19 -9.41 4.90 -3.81
N GLU A 20 -10.72 5.08 -3.98
CA GLU A 20 -11.67 4.15 -3.36
C GLU A 20 -11.57 2.76 -3.96
N ALA A 21 -11.38 2.67 -5.27
CA ALA A 21 -11.25 1.37 -5.92
C ALA A 21 -9.95 0.69 -5.49
N THR A 22 -8.88 1.46 -5.35
CA THR A 22 -7.60 0.92 -4.89
C THR A 22 -7.71 0.42 -3.46
N ARG A 23 -8.43 1.16 -2.61
CA ARG A 23 -8.69 0.74 -1.24
C ARG A 23 -9.45 -0.60 -1.22
N ALA A 24 -10.46 -0.73 -2.05
CA ALA A 24 -11.24 -1.96 -2.12
C ALA A 24 -10.39 -3.13 -2.60
N LEU A 25 -9.53 -2.89 -3.60
CA LEU A 25 -8.67 -3.94 -4.12
C LEU A 25 -7.65 -4.38 -3.07
N ALA A 26 -7.06 -3.43 -2.35
CA ALA A 26 -6.10 -3.75 -1.31
C ALA A 26 -6.75 -4.56 -0.19
N ARG A 27 -7.96 -4.18 0.20
CA ARG A 27 -8.69 -4.94 1.21
C ARG A 27 -9.02 -6.35 0.72
N ALA A 28 -9.42 -6.47 -0.53
CA ALA A 28 -9.74 -7.78 -1.10
C ALA A 28 -8.49 -8.67 -1.09
N TRP A 29 -7.34 -8.10 -1.40
CA TRP A 29 -6.10 -8.86 -1.38
C TRP A 29 -5.81 -9.40 0.01
N LEU A 30 -6.11 -8.62 1.06
CA LEU A 30 -5.82 -9.02 2.43
C LEU A 30 -6.81 -10.03 2.98
N ILE A 31 -8.10 -9.85 2.70
CA ILE A 31 -9.12 -10.60 3.43
C ILE A 31 -9.96 -11.56 2.59
N SER A 32 -9.89 -11.44 1.27
CA SER A 32 -10.71 -12.32 0.44
C SER A 32 -9.97 -13.60 0.12
N ASP A 33 -10.74 -14.65 -0.09
CA ASP A 33 -10.17 -15.94 -0.44
C ASP A 33 -9.96 -15.99 -1.95
N LEU A 34 -8.94 -15.32 -2.42
CA LEU A 34 -8.65 -15.25 -3.84
C LEU A 34 -7.89 -16.49 -4.28
N SER A 35 -8.13 -16.91 -5.52
CA SER A 35 -7.29 -17.93 -6.11
C SER A 35 -5.87 -17.37 -6.22
N GLU A 36 -4.90 -18.22 -6.37
CA GLU A 36 -3.53 -17.76 -6.49
C GLU A 36 -3.37 -16.86 -7.71
N GLU A 37 -4.02 -17.22 -8.80
CA GLU A 37 -3.96 -16.42 -10.01
C GLU A 37 -4.55 -15.02 -9.78
N ASP A 38 -5.69 -14.94 -9.11
CA ASP A 38 -6.31 -13.65 -8.84
C ASP A 38 -5.49 -12.84 -7.83
N ARG A 39 -4.86 -13.51 -6.88
CA ARG A 39 -4.04 -12.82 -5.91
C ARG A 39 -2.81 -12.19 -6.58
N ILE A 40 -2.19 -12.91 -7.51
CA ILE A 40 -1.06 -12.39 -8.25
C ILE A 40 -1.49 -11.22 -9.13
N ALA A 41 -2.65 -11.35 -9.79
CA ALA A 41 -3.16 -10.29 -10.63
C ALA A 41 -3.49 -9.04 -9.83
N ALA A 42 -4.08 -9.22 -8.65
CA ALA A 42 -4.42 -8.10 -7.79
C ALA A 42 -3.16 -7.40 -7.27
N GLU A 43 -2.15 -8.17 -6.91
CA GLU A 43 -0.90 -7.58 -6.47
C GLU A 43 -0.23 -6.79 -7.60
N GLY A 44 -0.27 -7.32 -8.82
CA GLY A 44 0.25 -6.60 -9.98
C GLY A 44 -0.48 -5.28 -10.22
N ALA A 45 -1.80 -5.28 -10.06
CA ALA A 45 -2.57 -4.05 -10.21
C ALA A 45 -2.23 -3.04 -9.11
N LEU A 46 -2.02 -3.51 -7.88
CA LEU A 46 -1.63 -2.63 -6.79
C LEU A 46 -0.25 -2.05 -7.01
N LEU A 47 0.67 -2.85 -7.56
CA LEU A 47 1.99 -2.35 -7.90
C LEU A 47 1.92 -1.25 -8.94
N MET A 48 1.02 -1.39 -9.92
CA MET A 48 0.83 -0.33 -10.91
C MET A 48 0.33 0.95 -10.27
N GLN A 49 -0.49 0.84 -9.23
CA GLN A 49 -1.05 2.01 -8.57
C GLN A 49 -0.02 2.78 -7.75
N LEU A 50 1.15 2.20 -7.49
CA LEU A 50 2.23 2.94 -6.84
C LEU A 50 2.73 4.08 -7.71
N ASP A 51 2.51 4.00 -9.02
CA ASP A 51 2.91 5.06 -9.93
C ASP A 51 1.79 6.03 -10.26
N ASP A 52 0.67 5.92 -9.57
CA ASP A 52 -0.45 6.84 -9.83
C ASP A 52 -0.01 8.26 -9.48
N PRO A 53 -0.30 9.22 -10.33
CA PRO A 53 0.12 10.60 -10.06
C PRO A 53 -0.57 11.22 -8.85
N SER A 54 -1.70 10.67 -8.42
CA SER A 54 -2.40 11.25 -7.30
C SER A 54 -1.97 10.61 -5.98
N PRO A 55 -1.52 11.42 -5.01
CA PRO A 55 -1.20 10.88 -3.70
C PRO A 55 -2.40 10.23 -3.01
N LEU A 56 -3.63 10.62 -3.38
CA LEU A 56 -4.82 10.03 -2.78
C LEU A 56 -4.89 8.53 -3.03
N VAL A 57 -4.48 8.09 -4.21
CA VAL A 57 -4.52 6.68 -4.57
C VAL A 57 -3.48 5.92 -3.75
N ARG A 58 -2.26 6.44 -3.69
CA ARG A 58 -1.18 5.81 -2.94
C ARG A 58 -1.48 5.82 -1.44
N GLN A 59 -2.11 6.90 -0.95
CA GLN A 59 -2.48 7.00 0.45
C GLN A 59 -3.56 5.98 0.81
N ALA A 60 -4.52 5.74 -0.08
CA ALA A 60 -5.55 4.73 0.14
C ALA A 60 -4.92 3.35 0.35
N MET A 61 -3.91 3.04 -0.46
CA MET A 61 -3.19 1.78 -0.35
C MET A 61 -2.43 1.71 0.97
N ALA A 62 -1.75 2.79 1.31
CA ALA A 62 -0.97 2.87 2.55
C ALA A 62 -1.86 2.67 3.78
N GLU A 63 -3.04 3.25 3.77
CA GLU A 63 -3.95 3.13 4.91
C GLU A 63 -4.43 1.71 5.11
N VAL A 64 -4.65 0.99 4.02
CA VAL A 64 -5.11 -0.38 4.14
C VAL A 64 -3.99 -1.29 4.61
N PHE A 65 -2.79 -1.13 4.05
CA PHE A 65 -1.71 -2.04 4.35
C PHE A 65 -0.93 -1.70 5.61
N ALA A 66 -1.11 -0.50 6.13
CA ALA A 66 -0.30 -0.01 7.24
C ALA A 66 -0.40 -0.88 8.48
N ARG A 67 -1.53 -1.49 8.71
CA ARG A 67 -1.76 -2.24 9.94
C ARG A 67 -1.68 -3.73 9.75
N SER A 68 -1.20 -4.18 8.60
CA SER A 68 -1.21 -5.61 8.31
C SER A 68 0.20 -6.14 8.13
N ALA A 69 0.51 -7.19 8.83
CA ALA A 69 1.76 -7.90 8.63
C ALA A 69 1.71 -8.75 7.36
N GLU A 70 0.53 -8.91 6.79
CA GLU A 70 0.37 -9.73 5.59
C GLU A 70 0.53 -8.93 4.31
N ALA A 71 0.74 -7.63 4.41
CA ALA A 71 0.86 -6.79 3.22
C ALA A 71 2.06 -7.20 2.38
N PRO A 72 1.99 -7.03 1.06
CA PRO A 72 3.14 -7.34 0.20
C PRO A 72 4.32 -6.45 0.57
N ALA A 73 5.47 -7.06 0.84
CA ALA A 73 6.62 -6.31 1.33
C ALA A 73 7.08 -5.24 0.35
N ALA A 74 7.06 -5.54 -0.94
CA ALA A 74 7.50 -4.57 -1.94
C ALA A 74 6.63 -3.33 -1.95
N ILE A 75 5.33 -3.51 -1.77
CA ILE A 75 4.39 -2.39 -1.73
C ILE A 75 4.62 -1.58 -0.46
N GLY A 76 4.74 -2.25 0.67
CA GLY A 76 4.98 -1.56 1.93
C GLY A 76 6.26 -0.73 1.89
N GLN A 77 7.32 -1.28 1.33
CA GLN A 77 8.58 -0.55 1.24
C GLN A 77 8.45 0.66 0.32
N ALA A 78 7.80 0.50 -0.80
CA ALA A 78 7.63 1.61 -1.74
C ALA A 78 6.82 2.74 -1.10
N LEU A 79 5.76 2.40 -0.38
CA LEU A 79 4.92 3.40 0.27
C LEU A 79 5.68 4.12 1.39
N SER A 80 6.57 3.43 2.07
CA SER A 80 7.34 4.04 3.14
C SER A 80 8.34 5.08 2.63
N LEU A 81 8.65 5.03 1.35
CA LEU A 81 9.57 5.99 0.74
C LEU A 81 8.84 7.10 -0.02
N ASP A 82 7.54 7.11 0.04
CA ASP A 82 6.72 8.11 -0.63
C ASP A 82 6.68 9.39 0.19
N GLN A 83 5.97 10.39 -0.29
CA GLN A 83 5.83 11.65 0.44
C GLN A 83 5.11 11.43 1.78
N PRO A 84 5.25 12.35 2.73
CA PRO A 84 4.76 12.11 4.10
C PRO A 84 3.30 11.72 4.21
N SER A 85 2.41 12.31 3.41
CA SER A 85 1.00 11.97 3.52
C SER A 85 0.73 10.51 3.20
N VAL A 86 1.61 9.88 2.41
CA VAL A 86 1.49 8.49 2.03
C VAL A 86 2.32 7.62 2.99
N ALA A 87 3.52 8.08 3.31
CA ALA A 87 4.46 7.26 4.09
C ALA A 87 4.11 7.17 5.56
N LEU A 88 3.57 8.23 6.15
CA LEU A 88 3.33 8.23 7.58
C LEU A 88 2.44 7.11 8.09
N PRO A 89 1.32 6.80 7.47
CA PRO A 89 0.51 5.70 7.97
C PRO A 89 1.29 4.38 8.02
N VAL A 90 2.14 4.15 7.01
CA VAL A 90 2.91 2.92 6.95
C VAL A 90 3.98 2.91 8.04
N LEU A 91 4.69 4.01 8.18
CA LEU A 91 5.77 4.10 9.15
C LEU A 91 5.28 4.05 10.58
N GLU A 92 4.09 4.58 10.82
CA GLU A 92 3.56 4.65 12.18
C GLU A 92 2.88 3.37 12.63
N HIS A 93 2.34 2.60 11.68
CA HIS A 93 1.47 1.49 12.07
C HIS A 93 1.89 0.13 11.54
N SER A 94 2.73 0.08 10.52
CA SER A 94 3.01 -1.19 9.89
C SER A 94 3.86 -2.10 10.77
N PRO A 95 3.40 -3.28 11.12
CA PRO A 95 4.20 -4.20 11.89
C PRO A 95 5.40 -4.74 11.12
N LEU A 96 5.41 -4.59 9.79
CA LEU A 96 6.54 -5.04 9.00
C LEU A 96 7.67 -4.04 8.98
N LEU A 97 7.35 -2.76 9.10
CA LEU A 97 8.34 -1.71 8.93
C LEU A 97 8.77 -1.04 10.22
N ILE A 98 7.97 -1.11 11.24
CA ILE A 98 8.24 -0.36 12.43
C ILE A 98 9.59 -0.72 13.07
N ASP A 99 9.95 -1.98 13.05
CA ASP A 99 11.24 -2.39 13.62
C ASP A 99 12.40 -1.94 12.77
N ALA A 100 12.21 -1.83 11.47
CA ALA A 100 13.26 -1.42 10.57
C ALA A 100 13.44 0.09 10.54
N TYR A 101 12.37 0.80 10.86
CA TYR A 101 12.37 2.23 10.73
C TYR A 101 12.23 2.96 12.04
N LEU A 102 12.60 2.36 13.13
CA LEU A 102 12.50 3.03 14.36
C LEU A 102 13.57 4.05 14.47
N VAL A 103 13.31 5.01 15.27
CA VAL A 103 14.22 6.07 15.48
C VAL A 103 15.47 5.62 16.11
N ASP A 104 16.56 6.19 15.69
CA ASP A 104 17.74 5.78 16.26
C ASP A 104 18.12 6.76 17.31
N ASP A 105 19.20 6.52 17.90
CA ASP A 105 19.60 7.24 18.97
C ASP A 105 20.01 8.58 18.75
N ASP A 106 20.25 9.00 17.58
CA ASP A 106 20.62 10.33 17.33
C ASP A 106 19.45 11.21 17.52
N GLY A 107 18.38 10.62 17.81
CA GLY A 107 17.24 11.37 18.10
C GLY A 107 16.45 11.70 16.94
N TRP A 108 16.89 11.44 15.77
CA TRP A 108 16.07 11.78 14.77
C TRP A 108 15.57 10.57 14.20
N PHE A 109 14.53 10.60 13.46
CA PHE A 109 13.92 9.62 13.02
C PHE A 109 14.64 8.84 12.11
N VAL A 110 15.22 7.92 12.49
CA VAL A 110 15.90 7.13 11.72
C VAL A 110 15.45 5.84 12.08
N TYR A 111 15.75 5.03 11.70
CA TYR A 111 15.38 3.90 11.93
C TYR A 111 16.30 3.06 12.35
N GLN A 112 16.20 2.23 13.14
CA GLN A 112 17.03 1.18 13.49
C GLN A 112 16.13 0.13 13.95
N ALA A 113 16.50 -1.06 13.82
CA ALA A 113 15.68 -2.15 14.20
C ALA A 113 15.51 -2.08 15.67
N ARG A 114 14.36 -2.39 16.13
CA ARG A 114 14.16 -2.39 17.46
C ARG A 114 14.64 -3.65 17.98
N THR A 115 15.26 -3.66 18.97
CA THR A 115 15.77 -4.91 19.50
C THR A 115 15.23 -5.19 20.85
#